data_934d0ca02dd5e8161ef087c2ce9d337b
#
_entry.id   934d0ca02dd5e8161ef087c2ce9d337b
#
_cell.length_a   1.000
_cell.length_b   1.000
_cell.length_c   1.000
_cell.angle_alpha   90.00
_cell.angle_beta   90.00
_cell.angle_gamma   90.00
#
_symmetry.space_group_name_H-M   'P 1'
#
loop_
_entity.id
_entity.type
_entity.pdbx_description
1 polymer ?
#
loop_
_entity_poly.entity_id
_entity_poly.type
_entity_poly.pdbx_seq_one_letter_code
_entity_poly.pdbx_strand_id
1 'polypeptide(L)'
;MAIEVNDFLDVTLLGNKFVAVKGYEPVLDRETGAITDYRVNLSLQDEGSKFYYEMISVKVKTTNPTVSVEQMKTNKVCDVEPVGLNMGQFNGKIWMTCDDILPVNSVKKDPKI
;
A
#
# COMPACT_ATOMS: atom_id res chain seq x y z
N MET A 1 -15.96 21.24 -19.14
CA MET A 1 -15.13 20.32 -18.35
C MET A 1 -15.70 20.19 -16.96
N ALA A 2 -15.89 18.98 -16.50
CA ALA A 2 -16.45 18.75 -15.18
C ALA A 2 -15.35 18.47 -14.18
N ILE A 3 -15.57 18.91 -12.94
CA ILE A 3 -14.66 18.59 -11.87
C ILE A 3 -15.10 17.25 -11.29
N GLU A 4 -14.16 16.33 -11.17
CA GLU A 4 -14.44 15.00 -10.63
C GLU A 4 -14.06 14.94 -9.16
N VAL A 5 -14.70 14.07 -8.42
CA VAL A 5 -14.36 13.88 -7.00
C VAL A 5 -12.90 13.50 -6.87
N ASN A 6 -12.41 12.69 -7.80
CA ASN A 6 -11.01 12.24 -7.75
C ASN A 6 -10.02 13.39 -7.84
N ASP A 7 -10.43 14.54 -8.40
CA ASP A 7 -9.55 15.70 -8.47
C ASP A 7 -9.21 16.26 -7.10
N PHE A 8 -10.00 15.91 -6.10
CA PHE A 8 -9.78 16.39 -4.73
C PHE A 8 -9.06 15.37 -3.86
N LEU A 9 -8.78 14.18 -4.39
CA LEU A 9 -8.12 13.14 -3.62
C LEU A 9 -6.61 13.32 -3.74
N ASP A 10 -5.93 13.31 -2.61
CA ASP A 10 -4.50 13.58 -2.56
C ASP A 10 -3.84 12.54 -1.67
N VAL A 11 -3.10 11.62 -2.27
CA VAL A 11 -2.45 10.54 -1.52
C VAL A 11 -1.42 11.06 -0.53
N THR A 12 -0.90 12.28 -0.73
CA THR A 12 0.09 12.81 0.20
C THR A 12 -0.52 13.09 1.57
N LEU A 13 -1.84 13.19 1.66
CA LEU A 13 -2.50 13.39 2.95
C LEU A 13 -2.35 12.17 3.85
N LEU A 14 -2.04 11.03 3.28
CA LEU A 14 -1.84 9.80 4.07
C LEU A 14 -0.48 9.81 4.79
N GLY A 15 0.39 10.73 4.42
CA GLY A 15 1.71 10.79 5.00
C GLY A 15 2.71 9.95 4.24
N ASN A 16 3.88 9.74 4.81
CA ASN A 16 4.94 9.01 4.12
C ASN A 16 5.53 7.87 4.96
N LYS A 17 4.80 7.39 5.95
CA LYS A 17 5.26 6.25 6.74
C LYS A 17 4.17 5.21 6.77
N PHE A 18 4.47 4.04 6.19
CA PHE A 18 3.51 2.97 6.04
C PHE A 18 4.07 1.69 6.63
N VAL A 19 3.22 0.94 7.32
CA VAL A 19 3.61 -0.35 7.87
C VAL A 19 2.65 -1.40 7.32
N ALA A 20 3.17 -2.38 6.59
CA ALA A 20 2.37 -3.48 6.08
C ALA A 20 2.06 -4.44 7.20
N VAL A 21 0.82 -4.88 7.28
CA VAL A 21 0.34 -5.72 8.36
C VAL A 21 -0.35 -6.95 7.78
N LYS A 22 -0.04 -8.10 8.32
CA LYS A 22 -0.69 -9.38 7.97
C LYS A 22 -0.35 -9.93 6.58
N GLY A 23 0.64 -9.38 5.93
CA GLY A 23 1.10 -9.93 4.66
C GLY A 23 0.18 -9.63 3.49
N TYR A 24 0.44 -10.31 2.38
CA TYR A 24 -0.34 -10.13 1.16
C TYR A 24 -1.48 -11.13 1.09
N GLU A 25 -2.58 -10.69 0.48
CA GLU A 25 -3.67 -11.58 0.11
C GLU A 25 -3.72 -11.64 -1.42
N PRO A 26 -3.70 -12.82 -2.02
CA PRO A 26 -3.76 -12.90 -3.48
C PRO A 26 -5.13 -12.51 -4.00
N VAL A 27 -5.14 -11.81 -5.15
CA VAL A 27 -6.35 -11.52 -5.88
C VAL A 27 -6.37 -12.48 -7.06
N LEU A 28 -7.41 -13.28 -7.15
CA LEU A 28 -7.47 -14.34 -8.13
C LEU A 28 -8.42 -14.00 -9.27
N ASP A 29 -8.02 -14.42 -10.47
CA ASP A 29 -8.89 -14.33 -11.63
C ASP A 29 -10.02 -15.34 -11.44
N ARG A 30 -11.25 -14.91 -11.65
CA ARG A 30 -12.39 -15.77 -11.42
C ARG A 30 -12.44 -16.96 -12.34
N GLU A 31 -11.96 -16.82 -13.54
CA GLU A 31 -12.06 -17.87 -14.54
C GLU A 31 -10.91 -18.86 -14.47
N THR A 32 -9.71 -18.37 -14.26
CA THR A 32 -8.53 -19.22 -14.32
C THR A 32 -7.99 -19.61 -12.96
N GLY A 33 -8.37 -18.87 -11.92
CA GLY A 33 -7.81 -19.08 -10.59
C GLY A 33 -6.38 -18.58 -10.44
N ALA A 34 -5.85 -17.92 -11.46
CA ALA A 34 -4.48 -17.41 -11.40
C ALA A 34 -4.42 -16.15 -10.56
N ILE A 35 -3.28 -15.95 -9.90
CA ILE A 35 -3.05 -14.74 -9.13
C ILE A 35 -2.74 -13.61 -10.10
N THR A 36 -3.53 -12.54 -10.05
CA THR A 36 -3.31 -11.39 -10.93
C THR A 36 -2.69 -10.23 -10.19
N ASP A 37 -2.96 -10.10 -8.89
CA ASP A 37 -2.47 -9.00 -8.08
C ASP A 37 -2.41 -9.46 -6.64
N TYR A 38 -1.94 -8.59 -5.77
CA TYR A 38 -2.00 -8.83 -4.33
C TYR A 38 -2.66 -7.64 -3.65
N ARG A 39 -3.23 -7.87 -2.49
CA ARG A 39 -3.80 -6.82 -1.66
C ARG A 39 -3.05 -6.83 -0.34
N VAL A 40 -2.72 -5.66 0.17
CA VAL A 40 -1.99 -5.54 1.42
C VAL A 40 -2.67 -4.47 2.27
N ASN A 41 -2.67 -4.68 3.57
CA ASN A 41 -3.15 -3.68 4.51
C ASN A 41 -1.97 -2.87 4.99
N LEU A 42 -2.09 -1.55 4.90
CA LEU A 42 -1.05 -0.64 5.34
C LEU A 42 -1.58 0.21 6.48
N SER A 43 -0.86 0.20 7.60
CA SER A 43 -1.15 1.07 8.72
C SER A 43 -0.45 2.39 8.49
N LEU A 44 -1.15 3.49 8.66
CA LEU A 44 -0.60 4.82 8.43
C LEU A 44 0.06 5.28 9.72
N GLN A 45 1.37 5.35 9.70
CA GLN A 45 2.16 5.61 10.90
C GLN A 45 2.89 6.95 10.87
N ASP A 46 2.53 7.84 9.95
CA ASP A 46 3.09 9.17 9.92
C ASP A 46 2.31 10.05 10.89
N GLU A 47 2.95 10.45 11.96
CA GLU A 47 2.31 11.26 13.00
C GLU A 47 1.88 12.62 12.50
N GLY A 48 2.46 13.09 11.39
CA GLY A 48 2.06 14.35 10.80
C GLY A 48 0.80 14.26 9.95
N SER A 49 0.31 13.05 9.70
CA SER A 49 -0.90 12.86 8.91
C SER A 49 -2.13 12.89 9.82
N LYS A 50 -3.20 13.52 9.34
CA LYS A 50 -4.44 13.51 10.09
C LYS A 50 -5.07 12.11 10.11
N PHE A 51 -4.55 11.19 9.30
CA PHE A 51 -5.03 9.82 9.26
C PHE A 51 -4.12 8.86 10.04
N TYR A 52 -3.28 9.40 10.91
CA TYR A 52 -2.38 8.59 11.72
C TYR A 52 -3.14 7.47 12.43
N TYR A 53 -2.60 6.26 12.34
CA TYR A 53 -3.15 5.03 12.90
C TYR A 53 -4.30 4.42 12.11
N GLU A 54 -4.77 5.08 11.06
CA GLU A 54 -5.79 4.45 10.22
C GLU A 54 -5.14 3.36 9.38
N MET A 55 -5.96 2.42 8.92
CA MET A 55 -5.48 1.34 8.07
C MET A 55 -6.15 1.42 6.72
N ILE A 56 -5.37 1.24 5.67
CA ILE A 56 -5.91 1.23 4.32
C ILE A 56 -5.60 -0.11 3.66
N SER A 57 -6.44 -0.49 2.71
CA SER A 57 -6.24 -1.69 1.91
C SER A 57 -5.83 -1.25 0.52
N VAL A 58 -4.69 -1.73 0.04
CA VAL A 58 -4.11 -1.30 -1.22
C VAL A 58 -3.92 -2.50 -2.13
N LYS A 59 -4.32 -2.35 -3.39
CA LYS A 59 -4.11 -3.39 -4.40
C LYS A 59 -2.76 -3.15 -5.06
N VAL A 60 -1.87 -4.12 -4.99
CA VAL A 60 -0.53 -4.03 -5.56
C VAL A 60 -0.58 -4.66 -6.94
N LYS A 61 -0.36 -3.86 -7.98
CA LYS A 61 -0.57 -4.28 -9.35
C LYS A 61 0.62 -5.03 -9.94
N THR A 62 1.11 -6.00 -9.21
CA THR A 62 2.18 -6.87 -9.71
C THR A 62 2.05 -8.21 -9.00
N THR A 63 2.46 -9.27 -9.68
CA THR A 63 2.50 -10.58 -9.06
C THR A 63 3.86 -10.86 -8.42
N ASN A 64 4.76 -9.87 -8.50
CA ASN A 64 6.15 -10.04 -8.05
C ASN A 64 6.61 -8.81 -7.28
N PRO A 65 5.95 -8.47 -6.16
CA PRO A 65 6.33 -7.26 -5.42
C PRO A 65 7.74 -7.37 -4.89
N THR A 66 8.44 -6.24 -4.81
CA THR A 66 9.82 -6.21 -4.34
C THR A 66 9.96 -6.74 -2.92
N VAL A 67 9.06 -6.30 -2.01
CA VAL A 67 8.95 -6.98 -0.72
C VAL A 67 8.12 -8.23 -1.00
N SER A 68 8.76 -9.37 -0.99
CA SER A 68 8.14 -10.60 -1.48
C SER A 68 7.09 -11.14 -0.53
N VAL A 69 6.27 -12.03 -1.06
CA VAL A 69 5.26 -12.72 -0.26
C VAL A 69 5.93 -13.47 0.89
N GLU A 70 7.10 -14.05 0.63
CA GLU A 70 7.84 -14.78 1.65
C GLU A 70 8.32 -13.88 2.78
N GLN A 71 8.80 -12.69 2.43
CA GLN A 71 9.23 -11.74 3.44
C GLN A 71 8.07 -11.31 4.31
N MET A 72 6.90 -11.12 3.71
CA MET A 72 5.72 -10.73 4.47
C MET A 72 5.24 -11.84 5.38
N LYS A 73 5.42 -13.10 4.99
CA LYS A 73 5.03 -14.20 5.84
C LYS A 73 5.95 -14.30 7.05
N THR A 74 7.23 -14.02 6.85
CA THR A 74 8.21 -14.08 7.91
C THR A 74 8.08 -12.89 8.85
N ASN A 75 7.95 -11.70 8.27
CA ASN A 75 7.83 -10.47 9.03
C ASN A 75 6.40 -9.98 8.93
N LYS A 76 5.61 -10.29 9.92
CA LYS A 76 4.18 -10.00 9.87
C LYS A 76 3.87 -8.51 9.93
N VAL A 77 4.84 -7.72 10.31
CA VAL A 77 4.75 -6.26 10.32
C VAL A 77 6.04 -5.75 9.67
N CYS A 78 5.91 -4.98 8.61
CA CYS A 78 7.04 -4.53 7.83
C CYS A 78 6.89 -3.06 7.46
N ASP A 79 7.95 -2.29 7.67
CA ASP A 79 7.99 -0.90 7.15
C ASP A 79 8.16 -0.97 5.65
N VAL A 80 7.26 -0.32 4.93
CA VAL A 80 7.26 -0.39 3.46
C VAL A 80 6.98 0.96 2.86
N GLU A 81 7.28 1.07 1.57
CA GLU A 81 6.97 2.26 0.80
C GLU A 81 6.24 1.83 -0.46
N PRO A 82 4.95 2.18 -0.62
CA PRO A 82 4.23 1.85 -1.83
C PRO A 82 4.67 2.76 -2.98
N VAL A 83 4.93 2.18 -4.13
CA VAL A 83 5.37 2.92 -5.31
C VAL A 83 4.17 3.21 -6.17
N GLY A 84 4.02 4.47 -6.57
CA GLY A 84 2.92 4.83 -7.45
C GLY A 84 1.56 4.70 -6.78
N LEU A 85 1.51 5.05 -5.49
CA LEU A 85 0.25 4.97 -4.76
C LEU A 85 -0.75 5.93 -5.36
N ASN A 86 -1.92 5.42 -5.66
CA ASN A 86 -2.98 6.19 -6.29
C ASN A 86 -4.30 5.86 -5.60
N MET A 87 -5.21 6.79 -5.62
CA MET A 87 -6.53 6.57 -5.04
C MET A 87 -7.59 7.23 -5.89
N GLY A 88 -8.79 6.72 -5.78
CA GLY A 88 -9.95 7.30 -6.42
C GLY A 88 -11.20 6.83 -5.72
N GLN A 89 -12.35 7.19 -6.26
CA GLN A 89 -13.60 6.70 -5.71
C GLN A 89 -14.47 6.20 -6.85
N PHE A 90 -15.32 5.22 -6.51
CA PHE A 90 -16.29 4.68 -7.45
C PHE A 90 -17.52 4.30 -6.62
N ASN A 91 -18.65 4.83 -6.98
CA ASN A 91 -19.91 4.59 -6.26
C ASN A 91 -19.78 4.89 -4.77
N GLY A 92 -19.07 5.98 -4.45
CA GLY A 92 -18.93 6.39 -3.06
C GLY A 92 -17.90 5.62 -2.25
N LYS A 93 -17.20 4.68 -2.88
CA LYS A 93 -16.18 3.90 -2.20
C LYS A 93 -14.80 4.33 -2.65
N ILE A 94 -13.86 4.38 -1.72
CA ILE A 94 -12.47 4.74 -2.04
C ILE A 94 -11.73 3.48 -2.42
N TRP A 95 -10.99 3.53 -3.53
CA TRP A 95 -10.08 2.46 -3.90
C TRP A 95 -8.65 3.00 -3.92
N MET A 96 -7.70 2.14 -3.61
CA MET A 96 -6.29 2.50 -3.62
C MET A 96 -5.50 1.41 -4.31
N THR A 97 -4.52 1.82 -5.13
CA THR A 97 -3.65 0.89 -5.84
C THR A 97 -2.23 1.42 -5.79
N CYS A 98 -1.28 0.53 -5.97
CA CYS A 98 0.11 0.93 -6.16
C CYS A 98 0.76 -0.04 -7.13
N ASP A 99 1.95 0.33 -7.63
CA ASP A 99 2.65 -0.49 -8.61
C ASP A 99 3.55 -1.52 -7.96
N ASP A 100 4.09 -1.21 -6.79
CA ASP A 100 5.03 -2.10 -6.11
C ASP A 100 5.10 -1.71 -4.65
N ILE A 101 5.69 -2.58 -3.84
CA ILE A 101 5.94 -2.34 -2.42
C ILE A 101 7.44 -2.50 -2.22
N LEU A 102 8.09 -1.42 -1.80
CA LEU A 102 9.51 -1.42 -1.54
C LEU A 102 9.77 -1.50 -0.04
N PRO A 103 10.87 -2.11 0.36
CA PRO A 103 11.24 -2.10 1.77
C PRO A 103 11.77 -0.73 2.15
N VAL A 104 11.43 -0.28 3.34
CA VAL A 104 12.06 0.91 3.88
C VAL A 104 13.33 0.43 4.55
N ASN A 105 14.44 0.92 4.09
CA ASN A 105 15.70 0.49 4.67
C ASN A 105 16.02 1.34 5.87
N SER A 106 15.39 0.99 6.96
CA SER A 106 15.56 1.75 8.17
C SER A 106 16.93 1.60 8.77
N VAL A 107 17.64 0.60 8.36
CA VAL A 107 18.98 0.40 8.86
C VAL A 107 19.86 1.55 8.52
N LYS A 108 19.60 2.16 7.45
CA LYS A 108 20.36 3.25 7.11
C LYS A 108 20.29 4.30 8.06
N LYS A 109 19.39 4.20 8.84
CA LYS A 109 19.39 5.18 9.78
C LYS A 109 20.40 4.99 10.68
N ASP A 110 20.90 4.56 10.46
CA ASP A 110 21.76 4.61 11.20
C ASP A 110 22.66 5.17 11.19
N PRO A 111 22.92 5.29 11.24
CA PRO A 111 23.68 5.74 11.32
C PRO A 111 24.28 6.09 11.82
N LYS A 112 24.36 6.06 11.85
CA LYS A 112 24.89 6.39 12.22
C LYS A 112 25.40 6.54 12.38
N ILE A 113 25.34 6.37 12.33
CA ILE A 113 25.74 6.50 12.26
C ILE A 113 25.92 6.73 12.37
#